data_b4621354b616d6be0203db0f0a43c112
#
_entry.id   b4621354b616d6be0203db0f0a43c112
#
_cell.length_a   1.000
_cell.length_b   1.000
_cell.length_c   1.000
_cell.angle_alpha   90.00
_cell.angle_beta   90.00
_cell.angle_gamma   90.00
#
_symmetry.space_group_name_H-M   'P 1'
#
loop_
_entity.id
_entity.type
_entity.pdbx_description
1 polymer ?
#
loop_
_entity_poly.entity_id
_entity_poly.type
_entity_poly.pdbx_seq_one_letter_code
_entity_poly.pdbx_strand_id
1 'polypeptide(L)'
;MITRRILLCSAAIAAVLSIAAPTFAADPDTALAKLQESVLSKGPSGEDPSPASGVSLTAEELAKVKAMGATAAIVMHYGGNDWSRAQINGLQTQFAAMGIKVIAVTDAGFKPEKQVADLETIMAQKPNIIVSIPTDPTSTASAYKAAADAGTKLVFMDNVPAGFKAGKDYVSVVSADNYGNGVASAHLMAKALGGKGDIGLVFHAADFFVTKQRYDAFKKTIASDYPDIKIVAEQGIGGPDFSGDAEKAAGAILTSNPNVKGIWAVWDVPAEGVIAAARNAGRDDLIITTIDLGENVAISMAQNSFVKGLGAQRPYDAGVVEAKLAGYALLGKTAPAFVALPALPVTRDSLLDAWKTVYSTEATANVKSSLGN
;
A
#
# COMPACT_ATOMS: atom_id res chain seq x y z
N MET A 1 21.54 -89.78 6.37
CA MET A 1 20.28 -89.11 6.66
C MET A 1 20.60 -87.72 7.22
N ILE A 2 20.46 -86.68 6.39
CA ILE A 2 20.76 -85.28 6.76
C ILE A 2 19.49 -84.46 6.42
N THR A 3 18.83 -84.07 7.51
CA THR A 3 17.58 -83.27 7.45
C THR A 3 17.91 -81.78 7.29
N ARG A 4 17.55 -81.17 6.19
CA ARG A 4 17.61 -79.71 5.94
C ARG A 4 16.44 -79.06 6.66
N ARG A 5 16.70 -78.17 7.57
CA ARG A 5 15.71 -77.18 8.10
C ARG A 5 15.70 -75.95 7.23
N ILE A 6 14.55 -75.63 6.65
CA ILE A 6 14.31 -74.41 5.92
C ILE A 6 13.81 -73.38 6.97
N LEU A 7 14.59 -72.30 7.16
CA LEU A 7 14.14 -71.09 7.88
C LEU A 7 13.33 -70.19 6.94
N LEU A 8 12.07 -69.99 7.19
CA LEU A 8 11.25 -69.00 6.60
C LEU A 8 11.44 -67.66 7.36
N CYS A 9 12.12 -66.68 6.75
CA CYS A 9 12.15 -65.30 7.25
C CYS A 9 10.90 -64.57 6.75
N SER A 10 9.94 -64.31 7.62
CA SER A 10 8.81 -63.44 7.36
C SER A 10 9.25 -61.98 7.54
N ALA A 11 9.41 -61.24 6.42
CA ALA A 11 9.63 -59.81 6.47
C ALA A 11 8.28 -59.10 6.66
N ALA A 12 8.05 -58.53 7.82
CA ALA A 12 6.92 -57.66 8.08
C ALA A 12 7.24 -56.25 7.52
N ILE A 13 6.57 -55.90 6.45
CA ILE A 13 6.60 -54.51 5.92
C ILE A 13 5.67 -53.67 6.81
N ALA A 14 6.23 -52.86 7.69
CA ALA A 14 5.48 -51.82 8.40
C ALA A 14 5.18 -50.66 7.44
N ALA A 15 3.94 -50.60 6.95
CA ALA A 15 3.44 -49.45 6.24
C ALA A 15 3.28 -48.27 7.23
N VAL A 16 4.18 -47.31 7.20
CA VAL A 16 4.04 -46.04 7.91
C VAL A 16 2.96 -45.23 7.15
N LEU A 17 1.73 -45.27 7.66
CA LEU A 17 0.70 -44.29 7.25
C LEU A 17 1.13 -42.93 7.82
N SER A 18 1.67 -42.09 6.97
CA SER A 18 1.83 -40.66 7.26
C SER A 18 0.42 -40.06 7.32
N ILE A 19 -0.14 -39.93 8.51
CA ILE A 19 -1.34 -39.12 8.73
C ILE A 19 -0.89 -37.66 8.50
N ALA A 20 -1.18 -37.08 7.33
CA ALA A 20 -1.06 -35.67 7.11
C ALA A 20 -1.98 -34.98 8.15
N ALA A 21 -1.39 -34.26 9.10
CA ALA A 21 -2.17 -33.42 9.98
C ALA A 21 -3.01 -32.46 9.14
N PRO A 22 -4.29 -32.25 9.47
CA PRO A 22 -5.11 -31.27 8.76
C PRO A 22 -4.39 -29.91 8.92
N THR A 23 -4.00 -29.30 7.80
CA THR A 23 -3.57 -27.91 7.77
C THR A 23 -4.82 -27.08 8.05
N PHE A 24 -5.01 -26.68 9.29
CA PHE A 24 -6.06 -25.72 9.63
C PHE A 24 -5.76 -24.43 8.87
N ALA A 25 -6.75 -23.93 8.15
CA ALA A 25 -6.70 -22.56 7.61
C ALA A 25 -6.45 -21.59 8.77
N ALA A 26 -5.59 -20.60 8.56
CA ALA A 26 -5.36 -19.56 9.58
C ALA A 26 -6.70 -18.89 9.94
N ASP A 27 -6.89 -18.59 11.24
CA ASP A 27 -8.04 -17.78 11.64
C ASP A 27 -7.82 -16.32 11.22
N PRO A 28 -8.63 -15.79 10.26
CA PRO A 28 -8.43 -14.46 9.72
C PRO A 28 -8.49 -13.35 10.78
N ASP A 29 -9.35 -13.46 11.79
CA ASP A 29 -9.54 -12.40 12.79
C ASP A 29 -8.32 -12.30 13.72
N THR A 30 -7.76 -13.43 14.15
CA THR A 30 -6.52 -13.46 14.91
C THR A 30 -5.35 -12.90 14.11
N ALA A 31 -5.25 -13.23 12.83
CA ALA A 31 -4.19 -12.74 11.96
C ALA A 31 -4.28 -11.23 11.72
N LEU A 32 -5.49 -10.71 11.47
CA LEU A 32 -5.74 -9.27 11.29
C LEU A 32 -5.40 -8.44 12.54
N ALA A 33 -5.71 -8.96 13.74
CA ALA A 33 -5.38 -8.28 14.98
C ALA A 33 -3.86 -8.08 15.17
N LYS A 34 -3.06 -9.07 14.79
CA LYS A 34 -1.58 -9.02 14.89
C LYS A 34 -0.93 -8.01 13.94
N LEU A 35 -1.56 -7.69 12.81
CA LEU A 35 -1.00 -6.76 11.82
C LEU A 35 -0.88 -5.32 12.33
N GLN A 36 -1.64 -4.95 13.35
CA GLN A 36 -1.56 -3.59 13.92
C GLN A 36 -0.39 -3.44 14.93
N GLU A 37 0.23 -4.55 15.34
CA GLU A 37 1.29 -4.56 16.35
C GLU A 37 2.70 -4.37 15.74
N SER A 38 2.87 -4.63 14.43
CA SER A 38 4.18 -4.57 13.78
C SER A 38 4.07 -4.22 12.30
N VAL A 39 5.13 -3.62 11.76
CA VAL A 39 5.26 -3.34 10.32
C VAL A 39 6.00 -4.50 9.67
N LEU A 40 5.43 -5.07 8.60
CA LEU A 40 6.00 -6.20 7.85
C LEU A 40 6.85 -5.76 6.65
N SER A 41 6.62 -4.54 6.15
CA SER A 41 7.37 -3.99 5.02
C SER A 41 8.83 -3.72 5.37
N LYS A 42 9.71 -3.91 4.38
CA LYS A 42 11.06 -3.36 4.37
C LYS A 42 11.10 -2.13 3.49
N GLY A 43 12.06 -1.24 3.73
CA GLY A 43 12.31 -0.10 2.88
C GLY A 43 12.84 -0.47 1.49
N PRO A 44 12.92 0.50 0.55
CA PRO A 44 13.31 0.25 -0.84
C PRO A 44 14.71 -0.36 -1.01
N SER A 45 15.62 -0.17 -0.05
CA SER A 45 16.96 -0.78 -0.04
C SER A 45 17.09 -1.91 1.00
N GLY A 46 15.95 -2.40 1.53
CA GLY A 46 15.91 -3.48 2.54
C GLY A 46 15.99 -3.01 3.98
N GLU A 47 15.85 -1.70 4.25
CA GLU A 47 15.91 -1.12 5.59
C GLU A 47 14.78 -1.64 6.48
N ASP A 48 15.11 -1.82 7.76
CA ASP A 48 14.11 -2.09 8.79
C ASP A 48 13.24 -0.86 9.06
N PRO A 49 11.93 -1.00 9.29
CA PRO A 49 11.05 0.12 9.54
C PRO A 49 11.30 0.72 10.92
N SER A 50 11.36 2.04 10.98
CA SER A 50 11.26 2.80 12.23
C SER A 50 9.81 3.25 12.43
N PRO A 51 9.29 3.25 13.67
CA PRO A 51 7.91 3.66 13.94
C PRO A 51 7.73 5.17 13.73
N ALA A 52 6.63 5.55 13.08
CA ALA A 52 6.27 6.95 12.85
C ALA A 52 6.11 7.76 14.16
N SER A 53 5.71 7.11 15.25
CA SER A 53 5.61 7.73 16.59
C SER A 53 6.94 8.23 17.15
N GLY A 54 8.07 7.72 16.65
CA GLY A 54 9.41 8.19 17.01
C GLY A 54 9.81 9.51 16.34
N VAL A 55 9.06 9.98 15.34
CA VAL A 55 9.35 11.22 14.60
C VAL A 55 8.60 12.38 15.25
N SER A 56 9.31 13.16 16.08
CA SER A 56 8.73 14.31 16.80
C SER A 56 9.70 15.48 16.84
N LEU A 57 9.14 16.68 16.88
CA LEU A 57 9.86 17.93 17.11
C LEU A 57 9.43 18.54 18.45
N THR A 58 10.37 18.95 19.27
CA THR A 58 10.06 19.69 20.50
C THR A 58 9.55 21.10 20.18
N ALA A 59 8.94 21.77 21.15
CA ALA A 59 8.50 23.17 20.98
C ALA A 59 9.66 24.11 20.61
N GLU A 60 10.86 23.88 21.16
CA GLU A 60 12.07 24.65 20.84
C GLU A 60 12.53 24.40 19.40
N GLU A 61 12.53 23.12 18.96
CA GLU A 61 12.86 22.74 17.59
C GLU A 61 11.88 23.34 16.58
N LEU A 62 10.59 23.30 16.88
CA LEU A 62 9.56 23.94 16.05
C LEU A 62 9.77 25.45 15.93
N ALA A 63 10.11 26.13 17.02
CA ALA A 63 10.41 27.55 17.02
C ALA A 63 11.64 27.86 16.15
N LYS A 64 12.71 27.04 16.23
CA LYS A 64 13.90 27.18 15.39
C LYS A 64 13.58 27.00 13.90
N VAL A 65 12.83 25.96 13.54
CA VAL A 65 12.41 25.71 12.14
C VAL A 65 11.59 26.89 11.62
N LYS A 66 10.64 27.37 12.40
CA LYS A 66 9.78 28.50 12.03
C LYS A 66 10.57 29.78 11.77
N ALA A 67 11.62 30.02 12.57
CA ALA A 67 12.50 31.20 12.39
C ALA A 67 13.35 31.16 11.11
N MET A 68 13.51 29.98 10.48
CA MET A 68 14.28 29.84 9.24
C MET A 68 13.56 30.38 8.00
N GLY A 69 12.22 30.51 8.02
CA GLY A 69 11.44 30.97 6.87
C GLY A 69 11.61 30.07 5.64
N ALA A 70 11.78 28.78 5.85
CA ALA A 70 12.07 27.81 4.80
C ALA A 70 10.91 27.63 3.82
N THR A 71 11.22 27.17 2.61
CA THR A 71 10.25 26.85 1.55
C THR A 71 10.29 25.36 1.20
N ALA A 72 9.14 24.82 0.83
CA ALA A 72 8.99 23.43 0.40
C ALA A 72 8.21 23.31 -0.90
N ALA A 73 8.51 22.27 -1.69
CA ALA A 73 7.68 21.82 -2.79
C ALA A 73 7.22 20.38 -2.55
N ILE A 74 6.02 20.06 -3.04
CA ILE A 74 5.42 18.73 -3.01
C ILE A 74 5.32 18.25 -4.46
N VAL A 75 5.99 17.13 -4.79
CA VAL A 75 6.08 16.63 -6.16
C VAL A 75 5.47 15.23 -6.22
N MET A 76 4.20 15.17 -6.65
CA MET A 76 3.43 13.93 -6.69
C MET A 76 3.65 13.18 -8.00
N HIS A 77 3.67 11.85 -7.92
CA HIS A 77 3.64 10.97 -9.09
C HIS A 77 2.26 10.97 -9.75
N TYR A 78 1.20 11.07 -8.92
CA TYR A 78 -0.21 11.08 -9.32
C TYR A 78 -1.03 11.80 -8.25
N GLY A 79 -1.92 12.70 -8.67
CA GLY A 79 -2.67 13.60 -7.77
C GLY A 79 -4.18 13.38 -7.77
N GLY A 80 -4.71 12.51 -8.61
CA GLY A 80 -6.14 12.47 -8.94
C GLY A 80 -7.06 11.71 -7.97
N ASN A 81 -6.56 11.14 -6.87
CA ASN A 81 -7.36 10.31 -5.96
C ASN A 81 -7.39 10.83 -4.51
N ASP A 82 -8.20 10.19 -3.67
CA ASP A 82 -8.39 10.54 -2.25
C ASP A 82 -7.08 10.39 -1.46
N TRP A 83 -6.29 9.34 -1.72
CA TRP A 83 -5.00 9.10 -1.10
C TRP A 83 -4.05 10.29 -1.30
N SER A 84 -3.86 10.72 -2.54
CA SER A 84 -2.96 11.84 -2.87
C SER A 84 -3.42 13.14 -2.22
N ARG A 85 -4.73 13.41 -2.20
CA ARG A 85 -5.27 14.61 -1.52
C ARG A 85 -5.00 14.59 -0.01
N ALA A 86 -5.18 13.44 0.64
CA ALA A 86 -4.91 13.30 2.06
C ALA A 86 -3.42 13.46 2.39
N GLN A 87 -2.54 12.89 1.56
CA GLN A 87 -1.08 13.02 1.67
C GLN A 87 -0.65 14.49 1.60
N ILE A 88 -1.13 15.20 0.57
CA ILE A 88 -0.85 16.63 0.39
C ILE A 88 -1.39 17.43 1.56
N ASN A 89 -2.60 17.15 2.05
CA ASN A 89 -3.21 17.85 3.18
C ASN A 89 -2.39 17.66 4.47
N GLY A 90 -1.92 16.45 4.74
CA GLY A 90 -1.05 16.17 5.89
C GLY A 90 0.25 16.96 5.83
N LEU A 91 0.91 16.96 4.66
CA LEU A 91 2.12 17.77 4.40
C LEU A 91 1.88 19.27 4.59
N GLN A 92 0.84 19.82 3.95
CA GLN A 92 0.54 21.25 4.01
C GLN A 92 0.19 21.70 5.43
N THR A 93 -0.61 20.89 6.16
CA THR A 93 -0.99 21.18 7.55
C THR A 93 0.26 21.22 8.45
N GLN A 94 1.13 20.24 8.34
CA GLN A 94 2.32 20.17 9.17
C GLN A 94 3.36 21.23 8.77
N PHE A 95 3.55 21.50 7.47
CA PHE A 95 4.41 22.59 7.02
C PHE A 95 3.92 23.95 7.52
N ALA A 96 2.62 24.22 7.46
CA ALA A 96 2.03 25.45 8.00
C ALA A 96 2.30 25.60 9.51
N ALA A 97 2.13 24.51 10.28
CA ALA A 97 2.42 24.50 11.71
C ALA A 97 3.91 24.78 12.01
N MET A 98 4.80 24.39 11.10
CA MET A 98 6.24 24.60 11.18
C MET A 98 6.70 25.94 10.56
N GLY A 99 5.80 26.77 10.04
CA GLY A 99 6.12 28.04 9.36
C GLY A 99 6.87 27.86 8.05
N ILE A 100 6.82 26.70 7.44
CA ILE A 100 7.40 26.38 6.14
C ILE A 100 6.38 26.71 5.05
N LYS A 101 6.77 27.54 4.07
CA LYS A 101 5.90 27.93 2.96
C LYS A 101 5.95 26.88 1.85
N VAL A 102 4.83 26.28 1.52
CA VAL A 102 4.70 25.44 0.30
C VAL A 102 4.61 26.36 -0.92
N ILE A 103 5.57 26.29 -1.82
CA ILE A 103 5.70 27.14 -3.01
C ILE A 103 5.19 26.47 -4.29
N ALA A 104 5.10 25.14 -4.31
CA ALA A 104 4.60 24.38 -5.43
C ALA A 104 4.00 23.04 -4.96
N VAL A 105 2.95 22.60 -5.65
CA VAL A 105 2.42 21.24 -5.60
C VAL A 105 2.22 20.81 -7.05
N THR A 106 2.88 19.72 -7.48
CA THR A 106 2.79 19.23 -8.86
C THR A 106 2.24 17.82 -8.92
N ASP A 107 1.70 17.45 -10.07
CA ASP A 107 1.16 16.14 -10.38
C ASP A 107 1.73 15.68 -11.73
N ALA A 108 2.53 14.63 -11.70
CA ALA A 108 3.15 14.09 -12.90
C ALA A 108 2.21 13.22 -13.75
N GLY A 109 1.06 12.80 -13.23
CA GLY A 109 0.12 11.92 -13.93
C GLY A 109 0.78 10.59 -14.36
N PHE A 110 1.66 10.03 -13.51
CA PHE A 110 2.51 8.86 -13.76
C PHE A 110 3.46 9.00 -14.97
N LYS A 111 3.80 10.23 -15.41
CA LYS A 111 4.71 10.49 -16.52
C LYS A 111 6.06 10.95 -15.99
N PRO A 112 7.12 10.11 -16.09
CA PRO A 112 8.45 10.48 -15.58
C PRO A 112 9.02 11.74 -16.21
N GLU A 113 8.82 11.94 -17.52
CA GLU A 113 9.28 13.12 -18.23
C GLU A 113 8.62 14.40 -17.73
N LYS A 114 7.33 14.33 -17.34
CA LYS A 114 6.65 15.47 -16.72
C LYS A 114 7.20 15.74 -15.32
N GLN A 115 7.45 14.71 -14.54
CA GLN A 115 8.03 14.88 -13.19
C GLN A 115 9.41 15.54 -13.25
N VAL A 116 10.24 15.16 -14.23
CA VAL A 116 11.55 15.81 -14.46
C VAL A 116 11.37 17.29 -14.79
N ALA A 117 10.46 17.64 -15.71
CA ALA A 117 10.19 19.04 -16.06
C ALA A 117 9.62 19.84 -14.86
N ASP A 118 8.76 19.23 -14.05
CA ASP A 118 8.23 19.84 -12.82
C ASP A 118 9.38 20.12 -11.82
N LEU A 119 10.31 19.18 -11.64
CA LEU A 119 11.49 19.35 -10.78
C LEU A 119 12.39 20.48 -11.26
N GLU A 120 12.69 20.58 -12.56
CA GLU A 120 13.49 21.65 -13.14
C GLU A 120 12.87 23.01 -12.87
N THR A 121 11.54 23.12 -13.07
CA THR A 121 10.77 24.36 -12.81
C THR A 121 10.82 24.75 -11.32
N ILE A 122 10.67 23.76 -10.44
CA ILE A 122 10.71 23.95 -8.97
C ILE A 122 12.11 24.39 -8.55
N MET A 123 13.15 23.75 -9.08
CA MET A 123 14.54 24.07 -8.73
C MET A 123 14.96 25.48 -9.13
N ALA A 124 14.34 26.08 -10.14
CA ALA A 124 14.54 27.49 -10.47
C ALA A 124 14.12 28.43 -9.32
N GLN A 125 13.21 28.00 -8.45
CA GLN A 125 12.77 28.74 -7.26
C GLN A 125 13.62 28.45 -6.00
N LYS A 126 14.60 27.55 -6.09
CA LYS A 126 15.56 27.19 -5.02
C LYS A 126 14.86 26.81 -3.71
N PRO A 127 13.96 25.79 -3.69
CA PRO A 127 13.30 25.36 -2.47
C PRO A 127 14.33 24.78 -1.47
N ASN A 128 14.07 24.97 -0.18
CA ASN A 128 14.89 24.32 0.86
C ASN A 128 14.59 22.82 0.97
N ILE A 129 13.34 22.43 0.63
CA ILE A 129 12.80 21.08 0.81
C ILE A 129 12.02 20.68 -0.46
N ILE A 130 12.20 19.42 -0.87
CA ILE A 130 11.28 18.73 -1.79
C ILE A 130 10.80 17.46 -1.09
N VAL A 131 9.48 17.29 -0.95
CA VAL A 131 8.86 16.01 -0.58
C VAL A 131 8.24 15.41 -1.83
N SER A 132 8.61 14.18 -2.17
CA SER A 132 8.25 13.61 -3.47
C SER A 132 8.11 12.10 -3.45
N ILE A 133 7.31 11.60 -4.40
CA ILE A 133 7.25 10.19 -4.77
C ILE A 133 7.72 10.05 -6.22
N PRO A 134 8.90 9.45 -6.49
CA PRO A 134 9.39 9.24 -7.84
C PRO A 134 8.44 8.36 -8.66
N THR A 135 8.04 8.81 -9.86
CA THR A 135 7.22 8.01 -10.78
C THR A 135 7.97 6.79 -11.30
N ASP A 136 9.26 6.95 -11.54
CA ASP A 136 10.18 5.90 -11.98
C ASP A 136 11.55 6.11 -11.35
N PRO A 137 12.10 5.12 -10.64
CA PRO A 137 13.36 5.27 -9.90
C PRO A 137 14.56 5.58 -10.77
N THR A 138 14.57 5.14 -12.03
CA THR A 138 15.72 5.26 -12.94
C THR A 138 15.68 6.55 -13.73
N SER A 139 14.59 6.82 -14.43
CA SER A 139 14.47 7.96 -15.35
C SER A 139 14.40 9.31 -14.64
N THR A 140 13.93 9.35 -13.38
CA THR A 140 13.88 10.59 -12.59
C THR A 140 15.14 10.83 -11.74
N ALA A 141 16.04 9.86 -11.61
CA ALA A 141 17.18 9.90 -10.69
C ALA A 141 18.09 11.13 -10.91
N SER A 142 18.37 11.50 -12.16
CA SER A 142 19.25 12.64 -12.47
C SER A 142 18.69 13.97 -12.00
N ALA A 143 17.36 14.18 -12.11
CA ALA A 143 16.72 15.41 -11.68
C ALA A 143 16.72 15.54 -10.15
N TYR A 144 16.45 14.46 -9.42
CA TYR A 144 16.58 14.45 -7.96
C TYR A 144 18.04 14.61 -7.50
N LYS A 145 19.00 14.03 -8.25
CA LYS A 145 20.43 14.21 -7.91
C LYS A 145 20.86 15.67 -8.05
N ALA A 146 20.42 16.34 -9.10
CA ALA A 146 20.67 17.76 -9.28
C ALA A 146 20.09 18.61 -8.13
N ALA A 147 18.88 18.27 -7.65
CA ALA A 147 18.28 18.94 -6.50
C ALA A 147 19.07 18.70 -5.20
N ALA A 148 19.48 17.45 -4.95
CA ALA A 148 20.31 17.12 -3.78
C ALA A 148 21.67 17.85 -3.80
N ASP A 149 22.34 17.85 -4.96
CA ASP A 149 23.65 18.52 -5.16
C ASP A 149 23.56 20.05 -5.01
N ALA A 150 22.39 20.63 -5.30
CA ALA A 150 22.09 22.04 -5.05
C ALA A 150 21.81 22.35 -3.55
N GLY A 151 21.80 21.33 -2.68
CA GLY A 151 21.58 21.46 -1.23
C GLY A 151 20.11 21.37 -0.79
N THR A 152 19.17 21.15 -1.71
CA THR A 152 17.74 20.92 -1.38
C THR A 152 17.60 19.62 -0.59
N LYS A 153 16.86 19.67 0.53
CA LYS A 153 16.60 18.49 1.36
C LYS A 153 15.46 17.66 0.74
N LEU A 154 15.76 16.40 0.42
CA LEU A 154 14.82 15.49 -0.18
C LEU A 154 14.23 14.55 0.89
N VAL A 155 12.90 14.49 0.98
CA VAL A 155 12.17 13.46 1.73
C VAL A 155 11.33 12.70 0.72
N PHE A 156 11.45 11.38 0.70
CA PHE A 156 10.70 10.57 -0.25
C PHE A 156 9.47 9.92 0.38
N MET A 157 8.45 9.73 -0.45
CA MET A 157 7.28 8.91 -0.20
C MET A 157 7.47 7.60 -0.96
N ASP A 158 7.25 6.47 -0.31
CA ASP A 158 7.19 5.13 -0.91
C ASP A 158 8.44 4.71 -1.71
N ASN A 159 8.76 5.42 -2.80
CA ASN A 159 9.85 5.10 -3.72
C ASN A 159 11.06 6.02 -3.52
N VAL A 160 12.24 5.50 -3.86
CA VAL A 160 13.52 6.23 -3.82
C VAL A 160 14.17 6.13 -5.20
N PRO A 161 14.79 7.22 -5.72
CA PRO A 161 15.55 7.16 -6.97
C PRO A 161 16.68 6.14 -6.90
N ALA A 162 16.96 5.49 -8.03
CA ALA A 162 17.98 4.46 -8.12
C ALA A 162 19.37 4.99 -7.71
N GLY A 163 20.06 4.23 -6.86
CA GLY A 163 21.41 4.56 -6.38
C GLY A 163 21.48 5.57 -5.24
N PHE A 164 20.36 6.13 -4.78
CA PHE A 164 20.34 7.08 -3.66
C PHE A 164 20.55 6.39 -2.32
N LYS A 165 21.16 7.11 -1.36
CA LYS A 165 21.46 6.63 -0.02
C LYS A 165 20.88 7.57 1.04
N ALA A 166 20.16 7.01 2.00
CA ALA A 166 19.64 7.74 3.14
C ALA A 166 20.76 8.40 3.93
N GLY A 167 20.51 9.61 4.45
CA GLY A 167 21.48 10.40 5.20
C GLY A 167 22.57 11.06 4.34
N LYS A 168 22.65 10.72 3.05
CA LYS A 168 23.58 11.33 2.09
C LYS A 168 22.86 12.09 0.99
N ASP A 169 22.07 11.39 0.18
CA ASP A 169 21.38 11.94 -0.99
C ASP A 169 19.95 12.36 -0.65
N TYR A 170 19.36 11.77 0.38
CA TYR A 170 18.05 12.12 0.91
C TYR A 170 17.99 11.92 2.43
N VAL A 171 16.97 12.51 3.06
CA VAL A 171 16.79 12.52 4.51
C VAL A 171 16.23 11.19 5.00
N SER A 172 15.07 10.80 4.46
CA SER A 172 14.31 9.61 4.86
C SER A 172 13.33 9.27 3.75
N VAL A 173 12.86 8.02 3.74
CA VAL A 173 11.66 7.61 3.00
C VAL A 173 10.58 7.19 3.99
N VAL A 174 9.35 7.67 3.74
CA VAL A 174 8.16 7.32 4.53
C VAL A 174 7.23 6.49 3.66
N SER A 175 6.68 5.42 4.21
CA SER A 175 5.71 4.57 3.50
C SER A 175 4.66 4.01 4.46
N ALA A 176 3.63 3.40 3.91
CA ALA A 176 2.77 2.50 4.65
C ALA A 176 3.41 1.11 4.75
N ASP A 177 2.87 0.28 5.64
CA ASP A 177 3.12 -1.16 5.61
C ASP A 177 2.39 -1.79 4.42
N ASN A 178 2.96 -1.63 3.22
CA ASN A 178 2.35 -2.13 1.97
C ASN A 178 2.29 -3.67 1.94
N TYR A 179 3.30 -4.33 2.51
CA TYR A 179 3.27 -5.79 2.66
C TYR A 179 2.17 -6.21 3.63
N GLY A 180 2.08 -5.58 4.82
CA GLY A 180 1.02 -5.82 5.79
C GLY A 180 -0.39 -5.53 5.25
N ASN A 181 -0.57 -4.49 4.43
CA ASN A 181 -1.84 -4.21 3.75
C ASN A 181 -2.21 -5.30 2.73
N GLY A 182 -1.23 -5.85 2.01
CA GLY A 182 -1.43 -7.02 1.16
C GLY A 182 -1.88 -8.25 1.96
N VAL A 183 -1.21 -8.53 3.11
CA VAL A 183 -1.61 -9.59 4.05
C VAL A 183 -3.02 -9.36 4.59
N ALA A 184 -3.34 -8.12 5.01
CA ALA A 184 -4.67 -7.77 5.52
C ALA A 184 -5.77 -8.05 4.48
N SER A 185 -5.57 -7.60 3.24
CA SER A 185 -6.55 -7.81 2.16
C SER A 185 -6.74 -9.29 1.80
N ALA A 186 -5.69 -10.14 1.96
CA ALA A 186 -5.78 -11.59 1.78
C ALA A 186 -6.61 -12.26 2.89
N HIS A 187 -6.36 -11.92 4.16
CA HIS A 187 -7.17 -12.43 5.27
C HIS A 187 -8.63 -12.01 5.16
N LEU A 188 -8.89 -10.75 4.74
CA LEU A 188 -10.25 -10.24 4.52
C LEU A 188 -10.95 -10.95 3.35
N MET A 189 -10.24 -11.27 2.25
CA MET A 189 -10.74 -12.11 1.17
C MET A 189 -11.12 -13.50 1.68
N ALA A 190 -10.22 -14.14 2.41
CA ALA A 190 -10.46 -15.47 2.95
C ALA A 190 -11.65 -15.50 3.93
N LYS A 191 -11.75 -14.48 4.80
CA LYS A 191 -12.89 -14.32 5.72
C LYS A 191 -14.21 -14.20 4.94
N ALA A 192 -14.27 -13.37 3.92
CA ALA A 192 -15.48 -13.15 3.11
C ALA A 192 -15.89 -14.38 2.30
N LEU A 193 -14.92 -15.18 1.85
CA LEU A 193 -15.14 -16.43 1.10
C LEU A 193 -15.44 -17.65 1.98
N GLY A 194 -15.28 -17.54 3.30
CA GLY A 194 -15.34 -18.70 4.20
C GLY A 194 -14.20 -19.71 3.99
N GLY A 195 -13.03 -19.20 3.58
CA GLY A 195 -11.77 -19.96 3.47
C GLY A 195 -11.58 -20.77 2.19
N LYS A 196 -12.51 -20.72 1.21
CA LYS A 196 -12.43 -21.52 -0.03
C LYS A 196 -13.08 -20.85 -1.23
N GLY A 197 -12.60 -21.17 -2.44
CA GLY A 197 -13.16 -20.71 -3.70
C GLY A 197 -12.11 -20.21 -4.67
N ASP A 198 -12.53 -19.90 -5.89
CA ASP A 198 -11.68 -19.38 -6.94
C ASP A 198 -11.64 -17.86 -6.91
N ILE A 199 -10.47 -17.27 -7.05
CA ILE A 199 -10.27 -15.81 -7.09
C ILE A 199 -9.44 -15.38 -8.28
N GLY A 200 -9.66 -14.15 -8.72
CA GLY A 200 -8.81 -13.43 -9.68
C GLY A 200 -8.03 -12.31 -9.02
N LEU A 201 -6.92 -11.91 -9.65
CA LEU A 201 -6.10 -10.77 -9.22
C LEU A 201 -6.00 -9.74 -10.34
N VAL A 202 -6.23 -8.47 -10.00
CA VAL A 202 -5.91 -7.31 -10.85
C VAL A 202 -4.75 -6.56 -10.20
N PHE A 203 -3.58 -6.63 -10.83
CA PHE A 203 -2.34 -6.13 -10.26
C PHE A 203 -1.67 -5.06 -11.13
N HIS A 204 -0.79 -4.24 -10.58
CA HIS A 204 -0.04 -3.24 -11.31
C HIS A 204 1.11 -3.90 -12.07
N ALA A 205 1.13 -3.75 -13.40
CA ALA A 205 2.12 -4.41 -14.26
C ALA A 205 3.49 -3.72 -14.26
N ALA A 206 3.56 -2.43 -13.86
CA ALA A 206 4.82 -1.73 -13.75
C ALA A 206 5.64 -2.23 -12.53
N ASP A 207 6.97 -2.18 -12.64
CA ASP A 207 7.86 -2.45 -11.51
C ASP A 207 7.86 -1.26 -10.54
N PHE A 208 6.79 -1.18 -9.76
CA PHE A 208 6.58 -0.14 -8.76
C PHE A 208 6.62 -0.76 -7.36
N PHE A 209 7.59 -0.38 -6.56
CA PHE A 209 7.99 -1.04 -5.32
C PHE A 209 6.82 -1.37 -4.39
N VAL A 210 5.96 -0.39 -4.09
CA VAL A 210 4.88 -0.59 -3.10
C VAL A 210 3.76 -1.49 -3.60
N THR A 211 3.37 -1.37 -4.87
CA THR A 211 2.32 -2.23 -5.44
C THR A 211 2.79 -3.67 -5.61
N LYS A 212 4.09 -3.86 -5.84
CA LYS A 212 4.71 -5.19 -5.84
C LYS A 212 4.66 -5.83 -4.45
N GLN A 213 4.98 -5.09 -3.39
CA GLN A 213 4.86 -5.62 -2.01
C GLN A 213 3.43 -6.09 -1.70
N ARG A 214 2.41 -5.31 -2.09
CA ARG A 214 0.98 -5.65 -1.90
C ARG A 214 0.63 -6.97 -2.58
N TYR A 215 1.00 -7.09 -3.85
CA TYR A 215 0.74 -8.26 -4.68
C TYR A 215 1.45 -9.52 -4.15
N ASP A 216 2.75 -9.43 -3.88
CA ASP A 216 3.54 -10.55 -3.37
C ASP A 216 3.00 -11.02 -2.01
N ALA A 217 2.64 -10.09 -1.11
CA ALA A 217 2.08 -10.40 0.19
C ALA A 217 0.72 -11.08 0.08
N PHE A 218 -0.19 -10.55 -0.74
CA PHE A 218 -1.50 -11.15 -0.97
C PHE A 218 -1.37 -12.60 -1.45
N LYS A 219 -0.59 -12.82 -2.52
CA LYS A 219 -0.37 -14.16 -3.09
C LYS A 219 0.23 -15.13 -2.09
N LYS A 220 1.27 -14.70 -1.38
CA LYS A 220 1.95 -15.54 -0.41
C LYS A 220 1.00 -15.94 0.72
N THR A 221 0.22 -14.99 1.25
CA THR A 221 -0.74 -15.26 2.33
C THR A 221 -1.84 -16.23 1.87
N ILE A 222 -2.43 -16.01 0.69
CA ILE A 222 -3.41 -16.95 0.13
C ILE A 222 -2.79 -18.36 -0.02
N ALA A 223 -1.61 -18.45 -0.58
CA ALA A 223 -0.98 -19.75 -0.85
C ALA A 223 -0.58 -20.50 0.42
N SER A 224 -0.10 -19.79 1.47
CA SER A 224 0.37 -20.42 2.72
C SER A 224 -0.77 -20.71 3.69
N ASP A 225 -1.73 -19.79 3.85
CA ASP A 225 -2.68 -19.82 4.95
C ASP A 225 -4.07 -20.33 4.52
N TYR A 226 -4.39 -20.27 3.21
CA TYR A 226 -5.71 -20.62 2.67
C TYR A 226 -5.61 -21.53 1.45
N PRO A 227 -5.14 -22.78 1.60
CA PRO A 227 -4.87 -23.69 0.48
C PRO A 227 -6.11 -24.07 -0.34
N ASP A 228 -7.33 -23.85 0.18
CA ASP A 228 -8.59 -24.11 -0.52
C ASP A 228 -9.07 -22.89 -1.32
N ILE A 229 -8.38 -21.73 -1.25
CA ILE A 229 -8.57 -20.60 -2.15
C ILE A 229 -7.60 -20.74 -3.32
N LYS A 230 -8.11 -20.71 -4.56
CA LYS A 230 -7.30 -20.87 -5.77
C LYS A 230 -7.24 -19.56 -6.55
N ILE A 231 -6.03 -19.07 -6.80
CA ILE A 231 -5.81 -17.97 -7.75
C ILE A 231 -5.87 -18.58 -9.15
N VAL A 232 -6.96 -18.36 -9.88
CA VAL A 232 -7.21 -18.96 -11.21
C VAL A 232 -6.91 -18.02 -12.36
N ALA A 233 -6.79 -16.72 -12.09
CA ALA A 233 -6.46 -15.72 -13.10
C ALA A 233 -5.72 -14.53 -12.49
N GLU A 234 -4.80 -13.97 -13.24
CA GLU A 234 -4.03 -12.78 -12.86
C GLU A 234 -3.91 -11.87 -14.09
N GLN A 235 -4.32 -10.59 -13.94
CA GLN A 235 -4.29 -9.61 -15.01
C GLN A 235 -3.56 -8.35 -14.54
N GLY A 236 -2.53 -7.95 -15.30
CA GLY A 236 -1.78 -6.72 -15.06
C GLY A 236 -2.43 -5.52 -15.74
N ILE A 237 -2.42 -4.37 -15.06
CA ILE A 237 -2.89 -3.09 -15.58
C ILE A 237 -1.75 -2.07 -15.63
N GLY A 238 -1.76 -1.16 -16.61
CA GLY A 238 -0.66 -0.23 -16.86
C GLY A 238 -1.00 1.25 -16.68
N GLY A 239 -2.27 1.63 -16.76
CA GLY A 239 -2.70 3.04 -16.73
C GLY A 239 -2.42 3.78 -18.05
N PRO A 240 -2.63 5.08 -18.10
CA PRO A 240 -3.02 5.95 -17.01
C PRO A 240 -4.50 5.85 -16.57
N ASP A 241 -5.38 5.22 -17.36
CA ASP A 241 -6.77 4.93 -16.99
C ASP A 241 -6.84 3.60 -16.22
N PHE A 242 -6.40 3.62 -14.96
CA PHE A 242 -6.34 2.41 -14.13
C PHE A 242 -7.72 1.80 -13.85
N SER A 243 -8.77 2.60 -13.75
CA SER A 243 -10.14 2.08 -13.57
C SER A 243 -10.63 1.40 -14.84
N GLY A 244 -10.49 2.02 -16.01
CA GLY A 244 -10.88 1.42 -17.29
C GLY A 244 -10.06 0.18 -17.66
N ASP A 245 -8.76 0.17 -17.37
CA ASP A 245 -7.91 -1.01 -17.56
C ASP A 245 -8.34 -2.17 -16.63
N ALA A 246 -8.67 -1.85 -15.37
CA ALA A 246 -9.14 -2.84 -14.40
C ALA A 246 -10.52 -3.38 -14.75
N GLU A 247 -11.43 -2.57 -15.30
CA GLU A 247 -12.72 -3.02 -15.81
C GLU A 247 -12.55 -4.07 -16.91
N LYS A 248 -11.68 -3.80 -17.90
CA LYS A 248 -11.35 -4.75 -18.98
C LYS A 248 -10.72 -6.03 -18.43
N ALA A 249 -9.75 -5.90 -17.53
CA ALA A 249 -9.04 -7.02 -16.91
C ALA A 249 -10.00 -7.91 -16.10
N ALA A 250 -10.86 -7.32 -15.26
CA ALA A 250 -11.84 -8.04 -14.48
C ALA A 250 -12.93 -8.69 -15.37
N GLY A 251 -13.38 -8.00 -16.41
CA GLY A 251 -14.30 -8.56 -17.40
C GLY A 251 -13.74 -9.81 -18.10
N ALA A 252 -12.45 -9.79 -18.46
CA ALA A 252 -11.77 -10.95 -19.02
C ALA A 252 -11.66 -12.11 -18.00
N ILE A 253 -11.33 -11.80 -16.74
CA ILE A 253 -11.31 -12.80 -15.65
C ILE A 253 -12.67 -13.46 -15.51
N LEU A 254 -13.74 -12.68 -15.37
CA LEU A 254 -15.11 -13.17 -15.16
C LEU A 254 -15.63 -14.01 -16.34
N THR A 255 -15.29 -13.61 -17.57
CA THR A 255 -15.68 -14.34 -18.78
C THR A 255 -14.96 -15.68 -18.90
N SER A 256 -13.65 -15.71 -18.62
CA SER A 256 -12.83 -16.93 -18.76
C SER A 256 -12.98 -17.87 -17.57
N ASN A 257 -13.41 -17.37 -16.42
CA ASN A 257 -13.52 -18.14 -15.16
C ASN A 257 -14.89 -17.87 -14.50
N PRO A 258 -15.98 -18.43 -15.02
CA PRO A 258 -17.35 -18.11 -14.53
C PRO A 258 -17.57 -18.49 -13.06
N ASN A 259 -16.74 -19.36 -12.49
CA ASN A 259 -16.85 -19.81 -11.10
C ASN A 259 -16.06 -18.92 -10.12
N VAL A 260 -15.35 -17.89 -10.59
CA VAL A 260 -14.63 -16.94 -9.71
C VAL A 260 -15.62 -16.33 -8.72
N LYS A 261 -15.26 -16.36 -7.44
CA LYS A 261 -16.05 -15.84 -6.31
C LYS A 261 -15.52 -14.52 -5.79
N GLY A 262 -14.25 -14.22 -6.01
CA GLY A 262 -13.65 -12.98 -5.56
C GLY A 262 -12.61 -12.45 -6.53
N ILE A 263 -12.41 -11.12 -6.51
CA ILE A 263 -11.31 -10.46 -7.20
C ILE A 263 -10.61 -9.52 -6.21
N TRP A 264 -9.28 -9.66 -6.11
CA TRP A 264 -8.45 -8.69 -5.44
C TRP A 264 -7.97 -7.62 -6.43
N ALA A 265 -8.07 -6.35 -6.04
CA ALA A 265 -7.54 -5.22 -6.79
C ALA A 265 -6.45 -4.50 -5.99
N VAL A 266 -5.38 -4.09 -6.66
CA VAL A 266 -4.13 -3.63 -6.04
C VAL A 266 -4.24 -2.30 -5.29
N TRP A 267 -5.26 -1.45 -5.57
CA TRP A 267 -5.71 -0.29 -4.79
C TRP A 267 -7.16 0.09 -5.18
N ASP A 268 -7.70 1.14 -4.56
CA ASP A 268 -9.10 1.58 -4.68
C ASP A 268 -9.55 1.94 -6.11
N VAL A 269 -8.74 2.69 -6.88
CA VAL A 269 -9.11 3.09 -8.24
C VAL A 269 -9.29 1.90 -9.20
N PRO A 270 -8.37 0.91 -9.27
CA PRO A 270 -8.65 -0.36 -9.95
C PRO A 270 -9.86 -1.11 -9.40
N ALA A 271 -10.10 -1.07 -8.08
CA ALA A 271 -11.27 -1.74 -7.51
C ALA A 271 -12.59 -1.15 -8.02
N GLU A 272 -12.65 0.15 -8.31
CA GLU A 272 -13.80 0.78 -8.97
C GLU A 272 -14.07 0.17 -10.36
N GLY A 273 -13.02 -0.09 -11.14
CA GLY A 273 -13.13 -0.80 -12.42
C GLY A 273 -13.63 -2.24 -12.26
N VAL A 274 -13.13 -2.96 -11.23
CA VAL A 274 -13.61 -4.31 -10.92
C VAL A 274 -15.11 -4.30 -10.54
N ILE A 275 -15.56 -3.30 -9.76
CA ILE A 275 -16.98 -3.11 -9.43
C ILE A 275 -17.81 -2.89 -10.71
N ALA A 276 -17.34 -2.06 -11.64
CA ALA A 276 -17.99 -1.81 -12.92
C ALA A 276 -18.12 -3.10 -13.74
N ALA A 277 -17.04 -3.88 -13.85
CA ALA A 277 -17.04 -5.17 -14.55
C ALA A 277 -18.01 -6.18 -13.93
N ALA A 278 -18.06 -6.24 -12.58
CA ALA A 278 -18.97 -7.12 -11.86
C ALA A 278 -20.43 -6.77 -12.16
N ARG A 279 -20.81 -5.49 -12.12
CA ARG A 279 -22.14 -4.99 -12.47
C ARG A 279 -22.52 -5.31 -13.92
N ASN A 280 -21.60 -5.04 -14.86
CA ASN A 280 -21.81 -5.31 -16.28
C ASN A 280 -22.00 -6.81 -16.57
N ALA A 281 -21.36 -7.68 -15.79
CA ALA A 281 -21.50 -9.13 -15.88
C ALA A 281 -22.70 -9.70 -15.07
N GLY A 282 -23.48 -8.87 -14.36
CA GLY A 282 -24.57 -9.32 -13.50
C GLY A 282 -24.10 -10.18 -12.32
N ARG A 283 -22.87 -9.97 -11.83
CA ARG A 283 -22.22 -10.75 -10.77
C ARG A 283 -22.30 -10.02 -9.43
N ASP A 284 -23.53 -9.83 -8.94
CA ASP A 284 -23.79 -9.18 -7.64
C ASP A 284 -23.25 -9.98 -6.44
N ASP A 285 -22.92 -11.25 -6.67
CA ASP A 285 -22.31 -12.17 -5.71
C ASP A 285 -20.79 -12.02 -5.56
N LEU A 286 -20.13 -11.21 -6.42
CA LEU A 286 -18.68 -11.10 -6.45
C LEU A 286 -18.14 -10.39 -5.20
N ILE A 287 -17.16 -11.00 -4.55
CA ILE A 287 -16.43 -10.43 -3.42
C ILE A 287 -15.22 -9.68 -3.93
N ILE A 288 -15.05 -8.43 -3.48
CA ILE A 288 -13.87 -7.64 -3.80
C ILE A 288 -13.14 -7.29 -2.50
N THR A 289 -11.82 -7.48 -2.47
CA THR A 289 -10.94 -6.85 -1.49
C THR A 289 -9.86 -6.05 -2.19
N THR A 290 -9.41 -4.99 -1.53
CA THR A 290 -8.47 -4.05 -2.13
C THR A 290 -7.54 -3.41 -1.09
N ILE A 291 -6.83 -2.39 -1.48
CA ILE A 291 -6.03 -1.52 -0.61
C ILE A 291 -6.47 -0.09 -0.89
N ASP A 292 -6.26 0.79 0.10
CA ASP A 292 -6.72 2.17 0.13
C ASP A 292 -8.25 2.35 0.30
N LEU A 293 -8.61 3.42 1.01
CA LEU A 293 -9.99 3.70 1.43
C LEU A 293 -10.53 4.93 0.65
N GLY A 294 -10.63 4.84 -0.69
CA GLY A 294 -11.29 5.88 -1.48
C GLY A 294 -12.80 5.91 -1.27
N GLU A 295 -13.44 7.05 -1.56
CA GLU A 295 -14.87 7.26 -1.27
C GLU A 295 -15.76 6.22 -1.96
N ASN A 296 -15.49 5.86 -3.22
CA ASN A 296 -16.33 4.92 -3.96
C ASN A 296 -16.26 3.48 -3.41
N VAL A 297 -15.07 3.01 -3.01
CA VAL A 297 -14.95 1.70 -2.36
C VAL A 297 -15.53 1.70 -0.96
N ALA A 298 -15.43 2.83 -0.24
CA ALA A 298 -16.06 3.02 1.07
C ALA A 298 -17.61 2.96 0.97
N ILE A 299 -18.21 3.59 -0.04
CA ILE A 299 -19.64 3.53 -0.33
C ILE A 299 -20.05 2.08 -0.63
N SER A 300 -19.31 1.36 -1.49
CA SER A 300 -19.59 -0.05 -1.78
C SER A 300 -19.56 -0.93 -0.53
N MET A 301 -18.57 -0.68 0.36
CA MET A 301 -18.45 -1.37 1.66
C MET A 301 -19.59 -1.00 2.61
N ALA A 302 -19.95 0.29 2.71
CA ALA A 302 -21.05 0.79 3.55
C ALA A 302 -22.38 0.15 3.18
N GLN A 303 -22.65 0.00 1.89
CA GLN A 303 -23.84 -0.66 1.33
C GLN A 303 -23.82 -2.20 1.45
N ASN A 304 -22.77 -2.76 2.05
CA ASN A 304 -22.52 -4.20 2.06
C ASN A 304 -22.58 -4.84 0.65
N SER A 305 -22.18 -4.08 -0.38
CA SER A 305 -22.16 -4.51 -1.77
C SER A 305 -20.88 -5.33 -2.07
N PHE A 306 -20.14 -5.03 -3.13
CA PHE A 306 -19.02 -5.83 -3.62
C PHE A 306 -17.81 -5.84 -2.67
N VAL A 307 -17.39 -4.66 -2.14
CA VAL A 307 -16.19 -4.54 -1.31
C VAL A 307 -16.47 -5.02 0.10
N LYS A 308 -15.79 -6.10 0.52
CA LYS A 308 -15.96 -6.73 1.83
C LYS A 308 -14.86 -6.37 2.83
N GLY A 309 -13.75 -5.82 2.35
CA GLY A 309 -12.67 -5.39 3.20
C GLY A 309 -11.49 -4.85 2.40
N LEU A 310 -10.62 -4.12 3.07
CA LEU A 310 -9.40 -3.56 2.49
C LEU A 310 -8.30 -3.35 3.55
N GLY A 311 -7.06 -3.27 3.08
CA GLY A 311 -5.96 -2.75 3.88
C GLY A 311 -5.80 -1.24 3.60
N ALA A 312 -6.01 -0.39 4.59
CA ALA A 312 -5.88 1.05 4.40
C ALA A 312 -4.46 1.53 4.72
N GLN A 313 -3.99 2.48 3.93
CA GLN A 313 -2.86 3.34 4.29
C GLN A 313 -3.35 4.50 5.18
N ARG A 314 -2.40 5.25 5.75
CA ARG A 314 -2.66 6.46 6.54
C ARG A 314 -1.98 7.67 5.90
N PRO A 315 -2.43 8.11 4.71
CA PRO A 315 -1.73 9.12 3.91
C PRO A 315 -1.63 10.48 4.59
N TYR A 316 -2.65 10.91 5.35
CA TYR A 316 -2.57 12.15 6.10
C TYR A 316 -1.44 12.11 7.13
N ASP A 317 -1.37 11.05 7.94
CA ASP A 317 -0.33 10.88 8.95
C ASP A 317 1.07 10.73 8.31
N ALA A 318 1.17 10.04 7.18
CA ALA A 318 2.42 9.93 6.44
C ALA A 318 2.93 11.31 6.00
N GLY A 319 2.07 12.15 5.44
CA GLY A 319 2.41 13.53 5.10
C GLY A 319 2.88 14.37 6.29
N VAL A 320 2.23 14.20 7.46
CA VAL A 320 2.67 14.84 8.72
C VAL A 320 4.07 14.38 9.10
N VAL A 321 4.37 13.08 9.00
CA VAL A 321 5.69 12.51 9.34
C VAL A 321 6.77 13.01 8.38
N GLU A 322 6.49 13.03 7.08
CA GLU A 322 7.41 13.54 6.05
C GLU A 322 7.79 15.00 6.28
N ALA A 323 6.80 15.84 6.60
CA ALA A 323 7.05 17.24 6.92
C ALA A 323 7.92 17.38 8.18
N LYS A 324 7.71 16.57 9.21
CA LYS A 324 8.57 16.57 10.41
C LYS A 324 10.00 16.13 10.10
N LEU A 325 10.18 15.13 9.23
CA LEU A 325 11.51 14.68 8.78
C LEU A 325 12.22 15.75 7.95
N ALA A 326 11.48 16.52 7.15
CA ALA A 326 12.03 17.72 6.51
C ALA A 326 12.53 18.74 7.55
N GLY A 327 11.79 18.91 8.67
CA GLY A 327 12.23 19.71 9.80
C GLY A 327 13.51 19.18 10.46
N TYR A 328 13.65 17.84 10.59
CA TYR A 328 14.90 17.23 11.06
C TYR A 328 16.08 17.66 10.19
N ALA A 329 15.92 17.61 8.87
CA ALA A 329 16.95 17.99 7.93
C ALA A 329 17.38 19.46 8.05
N LEU A 330 16.43 20.37 8.26
CA LEU A 330 16.71 21.80 8.50
C LEU A 330 17.49 22.03 9.79
N LEU A 331 17.24 21.21 10.81
CA LEU A 331 17.92 21.27 12.10
C LEU A 331 19.25 20.50 12.15
N GLY A 332 19.61 19.78 11.08
CA GLY A 332 20.77 18.90 11.08
C GLY A 332 20.60 17.65 11.96
N LYS A 333 19.37 17.25 12.31
CA LYS A 333 19.10 16.04 13.08
C LYS A 333 19.23 14.80 12.20
N THR A 334 19.73 13.72 12.78
CA THR A 334 19.73 12.40 12.13
C THR A 334 18.29 11.88 12.03
N ALA A 335 17.91 11.46 10.84
CA ALA A 335 16.62 10.84 10.55
C ALA A 335 16.77 9.32 10.39
N PRO A 336 15.73 8.52 10.73
CA PRO A 336 15.68 7.12 10.33
C PRO A 336 15.72 6.99 8.79
N ALA A 337 16.37 5.97 8.25
CA ALA A 337 16.44 5.77 6.81
C ALA A 337 15.06 5.46 6.21
N PHE A 338 14.26 4.66 6.92
CA PHE A 338 12.91 4.26 6.54
C PHE A 338 11.96 4.37 7.73
N VAL A 339 10.83 5.05 7.51
CA VAL A 339 9.72 5.17 8.48
C VAL A 339 8.47 4.56 7.86
N ALA A 340 7.78 3.70 8.60
CA ALA A 340 6.55 3.10 8.10
C ALA A 340 5.41 3.19 9.10
N LEU A 341 4.20 3.40 8.55
CA LEU A 341 2.96 3.39 9.29
C LEU A 341 2.33 1.99 9.19
N PRO A 342 1.84 1.41 10.31
CA PRO A 342 1.29 0.05 10.30
C PRO A 342 0.07 -0.07 9.38
N ALA A 343 -0.15 -1.30 8.89
CA ALA A 343 -1.33 -1.65 8.13
C ALA A 343 -2.61 -1.44 8.95
N LEU A 344 -3.68 -1.02 8.28
CA LEU A 344 -4.99 -0.81 8.88
C LEU A 344 -6.03 -1.68 8.16
N PRO A 345 -6.37 -2.86 8.71
CA PRO A 345 -7.48 -3.65 8.18
C PRO A 345 -8.81 -2.92 8.38
N VAL A 346 -9.61 -2.81 7.32
CA VAL A 346 -10.90 -2.10 7.35
C VAL A 346 -12.01 -3.03 6.85
N THR A 347 -13.08 -3.07 7.61
CA THR A 347 -14.34 -3.72 7.28
C THR A 347 -15.47 -2.70 7.40
N ARG A 348 -16.70 -3.10 7.03
CA ARG A 348 -17.89 -2.24 7.18
C ARG A 348 -18.06 -1.73 8.61
N ASP A 349 -17.81 -2.59 9.61
CA ASP A 349 -18.02 -2.25 11.02
C ASP A 349 -17.01 -1.21 11.54
N SER A 350 -15.80 -1.19 10.98
CA SER A 350 -14.75 -0.24 11.36
C SER A 350 -14.66 0.98 10.41
N LEU A 351 -15.54 1.10 9.42
CA LEU A 351 -15.40 2.03 8.31
C LEU A 351 -15.28 3.50 8.72
N LEU A 352 -16.13 3.97 9.64
CA LEU A 352 -16.11 5.39 10.05
C LEU A 352 -14.87 5.75 10.87
N ASP A 353 -14.45 4.87 11.77
CA ASP A 353 -13.21 5.05 12.56
C ASP A 353 -11.98 4.98 11.68
N ALA A 354 -11.98 4.04 10.73
CA ALA A 354 -10.92 3.94 9.73
C ALA A 354 -10.85 5.19 8.85
N TRP A 355 -11.97 5.72 8.40
CA TRP A 355 -12.01 6.96 7.63
C TRP A 355 -11.34 8.12 8.38
N LYS A 356 -11.72 8.29 9.66
CA LYS A 356 -11.11 9.32 10.50
C LYS A 356 -9.61 9.13 10.69
N THR A 357 -9.17 7.89 10.83
CA THR A 357 -7.74 7.54 10.93
C THR A 357 -6.99 7.84 9.62
N VAL A 358 -7.58 7.50 8.46
CA VAL A 358 -6.95 7.67 7.14
C VAL A 358 -6.86 9.13 6.74
N TYR A 359 -7.94 9.91 6.97
CA TYR A 359 -8.08 11.26 6.42
C TYR A 359 -7.98 12.38 7.45
N SER A 360 -7.94 12.05 8.75
CA SER A 360 -8.00 13.03 9.87
C SER A 360 -9.25 13.92 9.84
N THR A 361 -10.33 13.45 9.22
CA THR A 361 -11.62 14.12 9.08
C THR A 361 -12.76 13.11 9.25
N GLU A 362 -13.96 13.62 9.49
CA GLU A 362 -15.17 12.80 9.46
C GLU A 362 -15.45 12.27 8.04
N ALA A 363 -16.07 11.08 7.97
CA ALA A 363 -16.51 10.51 6.69
C ALA A 363 -17.51 11.44 5.97
N THR A 364 -17.49 11.38 4.64
CA THR A 364 -18.39 12.19 3.81
C THR A 364 -19.86 11.87 4.07
N ALA A 365 -20.75 12.78 3.72
CA ALA A 365 -22.19 12.55 3.83
C ALA A 365 -22.63 11.31 3.03
N ASN A 366 -22.01 11.08 1.86
CA ASN A 366 -22.32 9.92 1.02
C ASN A 366 -21.97 8.60 1.70
N VAL A 367 -20.78 8.51 2.30
CA VAL A 367 -20.37 7.30 3.05
C VAL A 367 -21.29 7.07 4.25
N LYS A 368 -21.58 8.13 5.03
CA LYS A 368 -22.46 8.02 6.22
C LYS A 368 -23.87 7.58 5.86
N SER A 369 -24.48 8.17 4.80
CA SER A 369 -25.82 7.80 4.35
C SER A 369 -25.89 6.37 3.81
N SER A 370 -24.82 5.88 3.20
CA SER A 370 -24.73 4.53 2.64
C SER A 370 -24.68 3.43 3.72
N LEU A 371 -24.32 3.75 4.97
CA LEU A 371 -24.34 2.80 6.09
C LEU A 371 -25.74 2.52 6.61
N GLY A 372 -26.68 3.44 6.42
CA GLY A 372 -28.05 3.37 6.93
C GLY A 372 -29.04 2.66 5.97
N ASN A 373 -28.58 2.24 4.82
CA ASN A 373 -29.40 1.58 3.78
C ASN A 373 -29.23 0.06 3.79
#